data_d34dad9a373749a94dfde1df8747b572
#
_entry.id   d34dad9a373749a94dfde1df8747b572
#
_cell.length_a   1.000
_cell.length_b   1.000
_cell.length_c   1.000
_cell.angle_alpha   90.00
_cell.angle_beta   90.00
_cell.angle_gamma   90.00
#
_symmetry.space_group_name_H-M   'P 1'
#
loop_
_entity.id
_entity.type
_entity.pdbx_description
1 polymer ?
#
loop_
_entity_poly.entity_id
_entity_poly.type
_entity_poly.pdbx_seq_one_letter_code
_entity_poly.pdbx_strand_id
1 'polypeptide(L)'
;MRNNLVGTWKLVSCETRTANGQIFYPLGENPSGYIIYTDNGYVSVAMMRANRPQFQAGDIAAGTVEEKVAAADSYVSYCGTYEIQGNQVVHHVEVSFFPNWVGANQVRYVQLNDELLTLSTPPILVNGIEMVGSLIWQNVANIKPEKELVTSHVTVH
;
A
#
# COMPACT_ATOMS: atom_id res chain seq x y z
N MET A 1 2.85 -0.86 26.13
CA MET A 1 2.04 -0.05 25.20
C MET A 1 1.30 -0.97 24.24
N ARG A 2 0.00 -0.77 24.09
CA ARG A 2 -0.81 -1.60 23.19
C ARG A 2 -0.46 -1.26 21.74
N ASN A 3 -0.19 -2.29 20.93
CA ASN A 3 0.09 -2.11 19.50
C ASN A 3 -1.23 -1.89 18.74
N ASN A 4 -1.54 -0.64 18.44
CA ASN A 4 -2.78 -0.26 17.73
C ASN A 4 -2.69 -0.42 16.21
N LEU A 5 -1.54 -0.80 15.67
CA LEU A 5 -1.36 -1.03 14.24
C LEU A 5 -1.81 -2.41 13.80
N VAL A 6 -1.84 -3.39 14.72
CA VAL A 6 -2.22 -4.78 14.37
C VAL A 6 -3.58 -4.82 13.70
N GLY A 7 -3.62 -5.44 12.53
CA GLY A 7 -4.84 -5.59 11.74
C GLY A 7 -4.60 -5.39 10.26
N THR A 8 -5.67 -5.36 9.52
CA THR A 8 -5.70 -5.14 8.08
C THR A 8 -6.30 -3.77 7.81
N TRP A 9 -5.61 -2.99 7.00
CA TRP A 9 -5.97 -1.62 6.65
C TRP A 9 -6.09 -1.49 5.14
N LYS A 10 -7.17 -0.88 4.68
CA LYS A 10 -7.43 -0.64 3.25
C LYS A 10 -6.98 0.77 2.87
N LEU A 11 -6.27 0.87 1.75
CA LEU A 11 -5.79 2.16 1.24
C LEU A 11 -6.96 3.06 0.83
N VAL A 12 -6.95 4.28 1.35
CA VAL A 12 -7.91 5.34 0.99
C VAL A 12 -7.28 6.30 -0.01
N SER A 13 -6.06 6.76 0.27
CA SER A 13 -5.35 7.69 -0.61
C SER A 13 -3.85 7.55 -0.47
N CYS A 14 -3.15 7.90 -1.56
CA CYS A 14 -1.69 7.98 -1.61
C CYS A 14 -1.34 9.26 -2.34
N GLU A 15 -0.72 10.21 -1.63
CA GLU A 15 -0.29 11.48 -2.21
C GLU A 15 1.16 11.77 -1.88
N THR A 16 1.82 12.54 -2.75
CA THR A 16 3.12 13.14 -2.48
C THR A 16 3.00 14.65 -2.61
N ARG A 17 3.76 15.37 -1.78
CA ARG A 17 3.69 16.82 -1.70
C ARG A 17 5.09 17.41 -1.75
N THR A 18 5.30 18.37 -2.63
CA THR A 18 6.55 19.13 -2.72
C THR A 18 6.63 20.18 -1.60
N ALA A 19 7.82 20.74 -1.38
CA ALA A 19 8.03 21.79 -0.38
C ALA A 19 7.18 23.03 -0.60
N ASN A 20 6.83 23.33 -1.87
CA ASN A 20 5.97 24.47 -2.23
C ASN A 20 4.47 24.13 -2.22
N GLY A 21 4.09 22.93 -1.74
CA GLY A 21 2.70 22.53 -1.56
C GLY A 21 2.01 21.91 -2.77
N GLN A 22 2.74 21.64 -3.86
CA GLN A 22 2.18 20.94 -5.02
C GLN A 22 1.95 19.47 -4.70
N ILE A 23 0.75 18.96 -5.03
CA ILE A 23 0.31 17.60 -4.71
C ILE A 23 0.29 16.76 -5.97
N PHE A 24 0.82 15.51 -5.86
CA PHE A 24 0.76 14.49 -6.88
C PHE A 24 0.14 13.22 -6.31
N TYR A 25 -0.47 12.43 -7.17
CA TYR A 25 -1.05 11.13 -6.82
C TYR A 25 -0.33 10.02 -7.58
N PRO A 26 0.74 9.42 -7.00
CA PRO A 26 1.56 8.45 -7.73
C PRO A 26 0.79 7.21 -8.20
N LEU A 27 -0.27 6.84 -7.46
CA LEU A 27 -1.14 5.71 -7.78
C LEU A 27 -2.52 6.14 -8.23
N GLY A 28 -2.67 7.40 -8.69
CA GLY A 28 -3.96 7.97 -9.06
C GLY A 28 -4.80 8.38 -7.87
N GLU A 29 -5.98 8.94 -8.13
CA GLU A 29 -6.88 9.44 -7.08
C GLU A 29 -7.67 8.34 -6.37
N ASN A 30 -7.81 7.17 -6.99
CA ASN A 30 -8.54 6.03 -6.45
C ASN A 30 -7.66 4.78 -6.40
N PRO A 31 -6.57 4.79 -5.62
CA PRO A 31 -5.70 3.63 -5.52
C PRO A 31 -6.37 2.48 -4.78
N SER A 32 -5.91 1.26 -5.02
CA SER A 32 -6.29 0.08 -4.25
C SER A 32 -5.08 -0.48 -3.53
N GLY A 33 -5.30 -1.01 -2.36
CA GLY A 33 -4.23 -1.66 -1.63
C GLY A 33 -4.60 -2.00 -0.20
N TYR A 34 -3.70 -2.75 0.41
CA TYR A 34 -3.80 -3.13 1.81
C TYR A 34 -2.44 -3.03 2.48
N ILE A 35 -2.44 -2.67 3.73
CA ILE A 35 -1.32 -2.89 4.63
C ILE A 35 -1.79 -3.77 5.79
N ILE A 36 -1.00 -4.77 6.12
CA ILE A 36 -1.32 -5.73 7.15
C ILE A 36 -0.19 -5.76 8.16
N TYR A 37 -0.53 -5.51 9.41
CA TYR A 37 0.40 -5.67 10.54
C TYR A 37 -0.05 -6.85 11.37
N THR A 38 0.83 -7.83 11.56
CA THR A 38 0.53 -8.98 12.40
C THR A 38 0.95 -8.72 13.85
N ASP A 39 0.33 -9.44 14.77
CA ASP A 39 0.63 -9.36 16.19
C ASP A 39 2.06 -9.81 16.51
N ASN A 40 2.59 -10.74 15.71
CA ASN A 40 3.95 -11.28 15.89
C ASN A 40 5.03 -10.50 15.14
N GLY A 41 4.76 -9.28 14.68
CA GLY A 41 5.79 -8.36 14.20
C GLY A 41 6.09 -8.36 12.72
N TYR A 42 5.16 -8.81 11.87
CA TYR A 42 5.31 -8.78 10.42
C TYR A 42 4.43 -7.71 9.79
N VAL A 43 4.91 -7.14 8.68
CA VAL A 43 4.19 -6.16 7.88
C VAL A 43 4.20 -6.59 6.41
N SER A 44 3.07 -6.39 5.75
CA SER A 44 2.96 -6.59 4.31
C SER A 44 2.12 -5.48 3.70
N VAL A 45 2.62 -4.85 2.65
CA VAL A 45 1.92 -3.80 1.93
C VAL A 45 1.91 -4.10 0.44
N ALA A 46 0.76 -3.92 -0.18
CA ALA A 46 0.59 -4.01 -1.62
C ALA A 46 -0.38 -2.91 -2.06
N MET A 47 0.05 -2.13 -3.05
CA MET A 47 -0.72 -0.99 -3.56
C MET A 47 -0.66 -0.96 -5.07
N MET A 48 -1.75 -0.53 -5.69
CA MET A 48 -1.81 -0.41 -7.15
C MET A 48 -2.74 0.73 -7.58
N ARG A 49 -2.54 1.20 -8.81
CA ARG A 49 -3.51 2.07 -9.48
C ARG A 49 -4.80 1.31 -9.76
N ALA A 50 -5.91 2.03 -9.81
CA ALA A 50 -7.16 1.48 -10.31
C ALA A 50 -7.09 1.22 -11.82
N ASN A 51 -7.91 0.29 -12.30
CA ASN A 51 -8.12 0.02 -13.73
C ASN A 51 -6.83 -0.33 -14.49
N ARG A 52 -5.97 -1.12 -13.89
CA ARG A 52 -4.76 -1.63 -14.55
C ARG A 52 -5.16 -2.51 -15.74
N PRO A 53 -4.61 -2.23 -16.95
CA PRO A 53 -4.90 -3.06 -18.11
C PRO A 53 -4.42 -4.50 -17.91
N GLN A 54 -5.21 -5.45 -18.35
CA GLN A 54 -4.79 -6.85 -18.39
C GLN A 54 -3.80 -7.07 -19.54
N PHE A 55 -2.91 -8.03 -19.39
CA PHE A 55 -2.08 -8.50 -20.49
C PHE A 55 -2.97 -9.21 -21.52
N GLN A 56 -2.64 -9.05 -22.80
CA GLN A 56 -3.38 -9.76 -23.85
C GLN A 56 -3.22 -11.27 -23.74
N ALA A 57 -2.01 -11.74 -23.44
CA ALA A 57 -1.79 -13.15 -23.13
C ALA A 57 -2.21 -13.44 -21.70
N GLY A 58 -2.93 -14.54 -21.48
CA GLY A 58 -3.28 -14.98 -20.13
C GLY A 58 -2.13 -15.62 -19.37
N ASP A 59 -0.95 -15.63 -19.93
CA ASP A 59 0.29 -16.18 -19.37
C ASP A 59 1.08 -15.06 -18.69
N ILE A 60 1.37 -15.23 -17.41
CA ILE A 60 2.09 -14.25 -16.59
C ILE A 60 3.48 -13.92 -17.14
N ALA A 61 4.09 -14.82 -17.89
CA ALA A 61 5.43 -14.64 -18.45
C ALA A 61 5.42 -14.05 -19.88
N ALA A 62 4.27 -13.99 -20.55
CA ALA A 62 4.15 -13.70 -21.97
C ALA A 62 3.76 -12.25 -22.29
N GLY A 63 3.84 -11.34 -21.33
CA GLY A 63 3.58 -9.91 -21.57
C GLY A 63 4.60 -9.27 -22.48
N THR A 64 4.18 -8.27 -23.25
CA THR A 64 5.09 -7.41 -23.99
C THR A 64 5.93 -6.55 -23.02
N VAL A 65 7.00 -5.97 -23.53
CA VAL A 65 7.83 -5.04 -22.73
C VAL A 65 6.97 -3.87 -22.23
N GLU A 66 6.15 -3.28 -23.10
CA GLU A 66 5.26 -2.15 -22.74
C GLU A 66 4.24 -2.55 -21.67
N GLU A 67 3.66 -3.72 -21.77
CA GLU A 67 2.72 -4.23 -20.75
C GLU A 67 3.41 -4.41 -19.40
N LYS A 68 4.60 -4.98 -19.39
CA LYS A 68 5.37 -5.18 -18.16
C LYS A 68 5.81 -3.87 -17.52
N VAL A 69 6.23 -2.88 -18.31
CA VAL A 69 6.58 -1.55 -17.81
C VAL A 69 5.36 -0.86 -17.20
N ALA A 70 4.22 -0.88 -17.89
CA ALA A 70 2.99 -0.27 -17.38
C ALA A 70 2.53 -0.95 -16.08
N ALA A 71 2.65 -2.28 -16.00
CA ALA A 71 2.33 -3.02 -14.78
C ALA A 71 3.27 -2.64 -13.63
N ALA A 72 4.57 -2.54 -13.91
CA ALA A 72 5.56 -2.14 -12.91
C ALA A 72 5.33 -0.72 -12.40
N ASP A 73 5.02 0.22 -13.27
CA ASP A 73 4.82 1.64 -12.91
C ASP A 73 3.53 1.88 -12.13
N SER A 74 2.64 0.91 -12.09
CA SER A 74 1.32 1.03 -11.46
C SER A 74 1.15 0.17 -10.21
N TYR A 75 2.24 -0.36 -9.66
CA TYR A 75 2.21 -1.29 -8.55
C TYR A 75 3.43 -1.15 -7.66
N VAL A 76 3.22 -1.26 -6.36
CA VAL A 76 4.30 -1.31 -5.38
C VAL A 76 3.93 -2.26 -4.25
N SER A 77 4.90 -3.05 -3.79
CA SER A 77 4.70 -3.95 -2.66
C SER A 77 6.01 -4.23 -1.95
N TYR A 78 5.92 -4.47 -0.67
CA TYR A 78 7.01 -5.05 0.11
C TYR A 78 6.46 -5.73 1.36
N CYS A 79 7.26 -6.59 1.95
CA CYS A 79 6.97 -7.18 3.24
C CYS A 79 8.26 -7.42 4.03
N GLY A 80 8.10 -7.61 5.32
CA GLY A 80 9.17 -7.88 6.25
C GLY A 80 8.67 -7.81 7.68
N THR A 81 9.54 -7.39 8.59
CA THR A 81 9.19 -7.18 9.99
C THR A 81 8.99 -5.69 10.28
N TYR A 82 8.40 -5.38 11.43
CA TYR A 82 8.25 -4.00 11.86
C TYR A 82 8.46 -3.84 13.35
N GLU A 83 8.79 -2.63 13.74
CA GLU A 83 8.81 -2.22 15.14
C GLU A 83 8.28 -0.80 15.30
N ILE A 84 7.67 -0.54 16.46
CA ILE A 84 7.12 0.78 16.79
C ILE A 84 8.12 1.50 17.67
N GLN A 85 8.47 2.72 17.27
CA GLN A 85 9.39 3.61 17.99
C GLN A 85 8.73 4.97 18.19
N GLY A 86 8.09 5.16 19.34
CA GLY A 86 7.37 6.40 19.63
C GLY A 86 6.24 6.66 18.65
N ASN A 87 6.30 7.75 17.90
CA ASN A 87 5.34 8.12 16.87
C ASN A 87 5.71 7.59 15.48
N GLN A 88 6.67 6.68 15.41
CA GLN A 88 7.14 6.10 14.16
C GLN A 88 6.93 4.59 14.16
N VAL A 89 6.75 4.06 12.98
CA VAL A 89 6.90 2.63 12.70
C VAL A 89 8.04 2.45 11.70
N VAL A 90 8.88 1.47 11.94
CA VAL A 90 10.00 1.13 11.06
C VAL A 90 9.68 -0.21 10.40
N HIS A 91 9.60 -0.20 9.09
CA HIS A 91 9.44 -1.41 8.30
C HIS A 91 10.82 -1.90 7.87
N HIS A 92 11.22 -3.08 8.32
CA HIS A 92 12.45 -3.75 7.90
C HIS A 92 12.14 -4.60 6.67
N VAL A 93 12.49 -4.11 5.50
CA VAL A 93 12.07 -4.73 4.23
C VAL A 93 12.93 -5.95 3.92
N GLU A 94 12.28 -7.08 3.71
CA GLU A 94 12.93 -8.35 3.34
C GLU A 94 12.64 -8.74 1.89
N VAL A 95 11.40 -8.49 1.43
CA VAL A 95 10.94 -8.78 0.08
C VAL A 95 10.30 -7.51 -0.47
N SER A 96 10.66 -7.11 -1.68
CA SER A 96 10.17 -5.87 -2.27
C SER A 96 10.08 -5.95 -3.78
N PHE A 97 9.04 -5.33 -4.33
CA PHE A 97 8.95 -5.08 -5.76
C PHE A 97 10.10 -4.18 -6.22
N PHE A 98 10.38 -3.09 -5.49
CA PHE A 98 11.54 -2.23 -5.77
C PHE A 98 12.80 -2.85 -5.15
N PRO A 99 13.76 -3.33 -5.95
CA PRO A 99 14.91 -4.07 -5.41
C PRO A 99 15.76 -3.29 -4.40
N ASN A 100 15.81 -1.97 -4.56
CA ASN A 100 16.65 -1.12 -3.72
C ASN A 100 16.19 -1.08 -2.26
N TRP A 101 14.93 -1.44 -1.98
CA TRP A 101 14.40 -1.45 -0.61
C TRP A 101 14.72 -2.73 0.15
N VAL A 102 15.15 -3.78 -0.53
CA VAL A 102 15.52 -5.03 0.14
C VAL A 102 16.70 -4.79 1.09
N GLY A 103 16.50 -5.12 2.37
CA GLY A 103 17.49 -4.88 3.42
C GLY A 103 17.50 -3.45 3.97
N ALA A 104 16.63 -2.57 3.46
CA ALA A 104 16.51 -1.20 3.93
C ALA A 104 15.37 -1.06 4.93
N ASN A 105 15.37 0.04 5.66
CA ASN A 105 14.32 0.42 6.59
C ASN A 105 13.44 1.50 5.97
N GLN A 106 12.13 1.29 5.99
CA GLN A 106 11.14 2.29 5.63
C GLN A 106 10.56 2.89 6.90
N VAL A 107 10.98 4.09 7.25
CA VAL A 107 10.48 4.81 8.43
C VAL A 107 9.20 5.53 8.05
N ARG A 108 8.17 5.40 8.88
CA ARG A 108 6.89 6.10 8.68
C ARG A 108 6.47 6.77 9.98
N TYR A 109 6.05 8.02 9.87
CA TYR A 109 5.39 8.71 10.97
C TYR A 109 3.95 8.25 11.05
N VAL A 110 3.49 7.91 12.26
CA VAL A 110 2.18 7.31 12.51
C VAL A 110 1.25 8.35 13.12
N GLN A 111 0.09 8.50 12.52
CA GLN A 111 -1.01 9.26 13.11
C GLN A 111 -2.27 8.39 13.05
N LEU A 112 -2.79 8.02 14.21
CA LEU A 112 -4.02 7.28 14.36
C LEU A 112 -5.13 8.22 14.81
N ASN A 113 -6.25 8.18 14.11
CA ASN A 113 -7.45 8.93 14.42
C ASN A 113 -8.65 8.01 14.21
N ASP A 114 -9.15 7.43 15.32
CA ASP A 114 -10.27 6.48 15.35
C ASP A 114 -10.11 5.35 14.32
N GLU A 115 -10.68 5.51 13.14
CA GLU A 115 -10.72 4.49 12.09
C GLU A 115 -9.63 4.66 11.03
N LEU A 116 -8.93 5.79 11.05
CA LEU A 116 -7.96 6.14 10.02
C LEU A 116 -6.53 6.08 10.55
N LEU A 117 -5.67 5.49 9.76
CA LEU A 117 -4.23 5.47 9.96
C LEU A 117 -3.58 6.31 8.86
N THR A 118 -2.84 7.33 9.23
CA THR A 118 -1.99 8.09 8.30
C THR A 118 -0.55 7.70 8.52
N LEU A 119 0.09 7.24 7.45
CA LEU A 119 1.52 6.96 7.42
C LEU A 119 2.19 7.99 6.50
N SER A 120 3.09 8.77 7.07
CA SER A 120 3.84 9.81 6.35
C SER A 120 5.30 9.41 6.22
N THR A 121 5.91 9.75 5.09
CA THR A 121 7.32 9.48 4.86
C THR A 121 8.19 10.64 5.32
N PRO A 122 9.46 10.38 5.69
CA PRO A 122 10.48 11.42 5.58
C PRO A 122 10.58 11.91 4.12
N PRO A 123 11.30 13.00 3.84
CA PRO A 123 11.52 13.42 2.46
C PRO A 123 12.11 12.31 1.61
N ILE A 124 11.50 12.06 0.45
CA ILE A 124 11.92 11.04 -0.53
C ILE A 124 12.10 11.69 -1.90
N LEU A 125 12.90 11.08 -2.76
CA LEU A 125 13.05 11.52 -4.14
C LEU A 125 12.04 10.81 -5.03
N VAL A 126 11.27 11.61 -5.78
CA VAL A 126 10.34 11.12 -6.80
C VAL A 126 10.62 11.93 -8.08
N ASN A 127 11.06 11.27 -9.14
CA ASN A 127 11.48 11.91 -10.38
C ASN A 127 12.51 13.04 -10.15
N GLY A 128 13.45 12.86 -9.22
CA GLY A 128 14.48 13.84 -8.89
C GLY A 128 14.02 15.01 -8.03
N ILE A 129 12.77 15.04 -7.60
CA ILE A 129 12.20 16.11 -6.76
C ILE A 129 11.97 15.56 -5.35
N GLU A 130 12.40 16.30 -4.33
CA GLU A 130 12.16 15.94 -2.94
C GLU A 130 10.70 16.17 -2.58
N MET A 131 10.05 15.13 -2.07
CA MET A 131 8.64 15.11 -1.71
C MET A 131 8.41 14.39 -0.39
N VAL A 132 7.32 14.71 0.28
CA VAL A 132 6.81 13.95 1.43
C VAL A 132 5.59 13.16 0.98
N GLY A 133 5.63 11.85 1.22
CA GLY A 133 4.50 10.98 0.97
C GLY A 133 3.54 10.93 2.16
N SER A 134 2.25 10.81 1.87
CA SER A 134 1.20 10.64 2.87
C SER A 134 0.20 9.60 2.38
N LEU A 135 0.05 8.54 3.15
CA LEU A 135 -0.84 7.43 2.83
C LEU A 135 -1.89 7.32 3.93
N ILE A 136 -3.15 7.32 3.53
CA ILE A 136 -4.28 7.21 4.45
C ILE A 136 -4.90 5.83 4.27
N TRP A 137 -5.10 5.15 5.38
CA TRP A 137 -5.62 3.79 5.45
C TRP A 137 -6.82 3.74 6.38
N GLN A 138 -7.78 2.88 6.06
CA GLN A 138 -8.96 2.63 6.89
C GLN A 138 -8.93 1.21 7.43
N ASN A 139 -9.22 1.05 8.72
CA ASN A 139 -9.32 -0.28 9.32
C ASN A 139 -10.49 -1.05 8.70
N VAL A 140 -10.22 -2.25 8.19
CA VAL A 140 -11.25 -3.07 7.51
C VAL A 140 -12.32 -3.59 8.45
N ALA A 141 -12.05 -3.65 9.76
CA ALA A 141 -13.07 -4.03 10.75
C ALA A 141 -14.28 -3.07 10.76
N ASN A 142 -14.08 -1.84 10.27
CA ASN A 142 -15.09 -0.78 10.19
C ASN A 142 -15.69 -0.64 8.79
N ILE A 143 -15.27 -1.49 7.84
CA ILE A 143 -15.82 -1.53 6.49
C ILE A 143 -16.82 -2.68 6.41
N LYS A 144 -18.08 -2.38 6.02
CA LYS A 144 -19.05 -3.44 5.75
C LYS A 144 -18.63 -4.16 4.47
N PRO A 145 -18.49 -5.50 4.50
CA PRO A 145 -18.19 -6.24 3.27
C PRO A 145 -19.36 -6.15 2.30
N GLU A 146 -19.08 -5.83 1.04
CA GLU A 146 -20.08 -5.79 -0.05
C GLU A 146 -20.59 -7.19 -0.45
N LYS A 147 -20.35 -8.22 0.33
CA LYS A 147 -20.47 -9.63 -0.07
C LYS A 147 -21.77 -10.33 0.27
N GLU A 148 -22.82 -9.64 0.65
CA GLU A 148 -24.09 -10.36 0.88
C GLU A 148 -24.89 -10.66 -0.41
N LEU A 149 -24.39 -10.28 -1.60
CA LEU A 149 -25.12 -10.43 -2.87
C LEU A 149 -24.77 -11.67 -3.70
N VAL A 150 -23.88 -12.54 -3.25
CA VAL A 150 -23.41 -13.68 -4.11
C VAL A 150 -23.82 -15.06 -3.56
N THR A 151 -24.46 -15.16 -2.41
CA THR A 151 -24.76 -16.48 -1.82
C THR A 151 -26.14 -17.04 -2.13
N SER A 152 -26.92 -16.43 -3.00
CA SER A 152 -28.30 -16.89 -3.19
C SER A 152 -28.58 -17.73 -4.44
N HIS A 153 -27.59 -18.17 -5.22
CA HIS A 153 -27.92 -19.03 -6.39
C HIS A 153 -26.85 -20.07 -6.68
N VAL A 154 -26.71 -21.06 -5.81
CA VAL A 154 -26.24 -22.37 -6.24
C VAL A 154 -27.33 -23.37 -5.86
N THR A 155 -28.28 -23.51 -6.74
CA THR A 155 -29.16 -24.68 -6.72
C THR A 155 -28.42 -25.76 -7.48
N VAL A 156 -27.87 -26.72 -6.75
CA VAL A 156 -27.35 -27.94 -7.33
C VAL A 156 -28.55 -28.84 -7.60
N HIS A 157 -28.78 -29.17 -8.85
CA HIS A 157 -29.64 -30.27 -9.26
C HIS A 157 -28.81 -31.49 -9.55
#